data_319ea0c7f674e79855fa318698b5ed71
#
_entry.id   319ea0c7f674e79855fa318698b5ed71
#
_cell.length_a   1.000
_cell.length_b   1.000
_cell.length_c   1.000
_cell.angle_alpha   90.00
_cell.angle_beta   90.00
_cell.angle_gamma   90.00
#
_symmetry.space_group_name_H-M   'P 1'
#
loop_
_entity.id
_entity.type
_entity.pdbx_description
1 polymer ?
#
loop_
_entity_poly.entity_id
_entity_poly.type
_entity_poly.pdbx_seq_one_letter_code
_entity_poly.pdbx_strand_id
1 'polypeptide(L)'
;TITERFPYTDLNPEVTFNYYELLYSIEGNADEELITSEGTLCANVSDADTCAESFNAMETMFGFAGGCLPSYCFLYIKLQEEGTNAILNTPEQLLTFLGTIDSASEAILWANVNGYSHSSSSKETGAIQKVDDHFELLVSELVSGCLPYQTDQVHLRIDSDGKIIELGRAVFSYAKNSCI
;
A
#
# COMPACT_ATOMS: atom_id res chain seq x y z
N THR A 1 -4.67 5.08 16.48
CA THR A 1 -3.25 4.65 16.34
C THR A 1 -3.22 3.47 15.43
N ILE A 2 -2.32 3.49 14.46
CA ILE A 2 -2.01 2.36 13.60
C ILE A 2 -1.13 1.42 14.42
N THR A 3 -1.47 0.14 14.51
CA THR A 3 -0.76 -0.84 15.36
C THR A 3 -0.13 -1.98 14.59
N GLU A 4 -0.42 -2.09 13.31
CA GLU A 4 0.06 -3.15 12.43
C GLU A 4 1.09 -2.63 11.44
N ARG A 5 1.98 -3.52 11.00
CA ARG A 5 2.95 -3.22 9.95
C ARG A 5 2.25 -3.00 8.61
N PHE A 6 1.27 -3.84 8.32
CA PHE A 6 0.47 -3.80 7.10
C PHE A 6 -1.02 -3.70 7.44
N PRO A 7 -1.51 -2.49 7.78
CA PRO A 7 -2.92 -2.28 8.15
C PRO A 7 -3.84 -2.17 6.92
N TYR A 8 -3.70 -3.12 5.98
CA TYR A 8 -4.33 -3.09 4.66
C TYR A 8 -5.34 -4.22 4.48
N THR A 9 -6.03 -4.61 5.57
CA THR A 9 -6.94 -5.76 5.56
C THR A 9 -8.40 -5.42 5.27
N ASP A 10 -8.74 -4.13 5.25
CA ASP A 10 -10.11 -3.62 5.03
C ASP A 10 -10.10 -2.76 3.75
N LEU A 11 -9.97 -3.44 2.61
CA LEU A 11 -10.07 -2.84 1.28
C LEU A 11 -11.45 -3.12 0.72
N ASN A 12 -12.09 -2.09 0.13
CA ASN A 12 -13.42 -2.16 -0.47
C ASN A 12 -13.36 -1.79 -1.96
N PRO A 13 -12.75 -2.62 -2.82
CA PRO A 13 -12.58 -2.27 -4.23
C PRO A 13 -13.90 -2.01 -4.94
N GLU A 14 -13.98 -0.94 -5.73
CA GLU A 14 -15.16 -0.63 -6.57
C GLU A 14 -15.18 -1.40 -7.89
N VAL A 15 -14.04 -2.00 -8.30
CA VAL A 15 -14.00 -2.85 -9.49
C VAL A 15 -14.63 -4.20 -9.22
N THR A 16 -15.20 -4.80 -10.25
CA THR A 16 -15.65 -6.21 -10.17
C THR A 16 -14.44 -7.12 -10.13
N PHE A 17 -14.51 -8.14 -9.28
CA PHE A 17 -13.45 -9.17 -9.21
C PHE A 17 -14.03 -10.52 -8.80
N ASN A 18 -13.35 -11.60 -9.18
CA ASN A 18 -13.59 -12.92 -8.63
C ASN A 18 -12.69 -13.19 -7.42
N TYR A 19 -11.43 -12.72 -7.52
CA TYR A 19 -10.43 -12.90 -6.49
C TYR A 19 -9.33 -11.85 -6.61
N TYR A 20 -8.79 -11.37 -5.49
CA TYR A 20 -7.53 -10.62 -5.46
C TYR A 20 -6.65 -11.01 -4.28
N GLU A 21 -5.35 -10.74 -4.42
CA GLU A 21 -4.33 -10.81 -3.38
C GLU A 21 -3.53 -9.51 -3.36
N LEU A 22 -3.40 -8.88 -2.20
CA LEU A 22 -2.40 -7.86 -1.95
C LEU A 22 -1.15 -8.53 -1.39
N LEU A 23 -0.03 -8.36 -2.07
CA LEU A 23 1.24 -9.04 -1.81
C LEU A 23 2.34 -8.03 -1.52
N TYR A 24 3.25 -8.40 -0.61
CA TYR A 24 4.50 -7.70 -0.36
C TYR A 24 5.67 -8.57 -0.81
N SER A 25 6.55 -8.00 -1.64
CA SER A 25 7.71 -8.68 -2.20
C SER A 25 9.00 -7.95 -1.83
N ILE A 26 10.08 -8.71 -1.61
CA ILE A 26 11.42 -8.20 -1.37
C ILE A 26 12.33 -8.64 -2.51
N GLU A 27 12.86 -7.68 -3.29
CA GLU A 27 13.80 -7.90 -4.41
C GLU A 27 13.33 -8.91 -5.47
N GLY A 28 12.01 -9.02 -5.67
CA GLY A 28 11.44 -9.98 -6.62
C GLY A 28 11.68 -11.44 -6.22
N ASN A 29 11.91 -11.71 -4.94
CA ASN A 29 12.13 -13.06 -4.42
C ASN A 29 10.86 -13.91 -4.48
N ALA A 30 11.10 -15.23 -4.48
CA ALA A 30 10.03 -16.24 -4.36
C ALA A 30 9.27 -16.19 -3.01
N ASP A 31 9.77 -15.44 -2.03
CA ASP A 31 9.16 -15.27 -0.72
C ASP A 31 8.29 -14.01 -0.71
N GLU A 32 7.09 -14.15 -1.24
CA GLU A 32 6.05 -13.13 -1.18
C GLU A 32 5.24 -13.29 0.10
N GLU A 33 4.99 -12.19 0.80
CA GLU A 33 4.11 -12.16 1.97
C GLU A 33 2.70 -11.77 1.52
N LEU A 34 1.73 -12.68 1.70
CA LEU A 34 0.32 -12.37 1.51
C LEU A 34 -0.17 -11.46 2.64
N ILE A 35 -0.61 -10.26 2.30
CA ILE A 35 -1.14 -9.28 3.27
C ILE A 35 -2.64 -9.49 3.46
N THR A 36 -3.39 -9.54 2.38
CA THR A 36 -4.84 -9.80 2.40
C THR A 36 -5.29 -10.37 1.07
N SER A 37 -6.42 -11.09 1.09
CA SER A 37 -7.08 -11.58 -0.11
C SER A 37 -8.58 -11.60 0.09
N GLU A 38 -9.33 -11.49 -1.00
CA GLU A 38 -10.78 -11.58 -0.98
C GLU A 38 -11.31 -12.27 -2.24
N GLY A 39 -12.46 -12.92 -2.11
CA GLY A 39 -13.14 -13.62 -3.20
C GLY A 39 -12.81 -15.12 -3.27
N THR A 40 -13.02 -15.70 -4.43
CA THR A 40 -12.76 -17.12 -4.69
C THR A 40 -12.02 -17.27 -6.00
N LEU A 41 -10.76 -17.70 -5.89
CA LEU A 41 -9.91 -17.93 -7.05
C LEU A 41 -10.54 -18.98 -7.97
N CYS A 42 -10.55 -18.69 -9.27
CA CYS A 42 -11.05 -19.57 -10.31
C CYS A 42 -12.52 -20.02 -10.14
N ALA A 43 -13.33 -19.17 -9.50
CA ALA A 43 -14.77 -19.41 -9.39
C ALA A 43 -15.40 -19.50 -10.79
N ASN A 44 -16.23 -20.55 -11.00
CA ASN A 44 -17.01 -20.75 -12.23
C ASN A 44 -16.20 -21.02 -13.51
N VAL A 45 -14.92 -21.39 -13.42
CA VAL A 45 -14.14 -21.86 -14.57
C VAL A 45 -14.19 -23.37 -14.70
N SER A 46 -14.11 -23.89 -15.93
CA SER A 46 -14.24 -25.33 -16.20
C SER A 46 -12.99 -26.14 -15.80
N ASP A 47 -11.82 -25.50 -15.77
CA ASP A 47 -10.53 -26.08 -15.40
C ASP A 47 -9.90 -25.20 -14.30
N ALA A 48 -10.27 -25.49 -13.05
CA ALA A 48 -9.84 -24.73 -11.89
C ALA A 48 -8.33 -24.89 -11.61
N ASP A 49 -7.77 -26.06 -11.89
CA ASP A 49 -6.35 -26.34 -11.64
C ASP A 49 -5.46 -25.53 -12.58
N THR A 50 -5.70 -25.59 -13.89
CA THR A 50 -4.97 -24.78 -14.88
C THR A 50 -5.15 -23.27 -14.64
N CYS A 51 -6.34 -22.85 -14.23
CA CYS A 51 -6.61 -21.47 -13.87
C CYS A 51 -5.76 -21.01 -12.66
N ALA A 52 -5.72 -21.81 -11.59
CA ALA A 52 -4.94 -21.51 -10.40
C ALA A 52 -3.43 -21.52 -10.67
N GLU A 53 -2.94 -22.48 -11.47
CA GLU A 53 -1.54 -22.50 -11.92
C GLU A 53 -1.18 -21.21 -12.67
N SER A 54 -2.04 -20.77 -13.59
CA SER A 54 -1.84 -19.54 -14.36
C SER A 54 -1.82 -18.29 -13.46
N PHE A 55 -2.71 -18.21 -12.47
CA PHE A 55 -2.74 -17.11 -11.51
C PHE A 55 -1.50 -17.09 -10.63
N ASN A 56 -1.11 -18.25 -10.07
CA ASN A 56 0.05 -18.37 -9.20
C ASN A 56 1.38 -18.11 -9.92
N ALA A 57 1.44 -18.41 -11.22
CA ALA A 57 2.63 -18.16 -12.06
C ALA A 57 2.84 -16.68 -12.43
N MET A 58 1.91 -15.79 -12.07
CA MET A 58 2.11 -14.36 -12.32
C MET A 58 3.21 -13.80 -11.44
N GLU A 59 4.17 -13.09 -12.04
CA GLU A 59 5.30 -12.46 -11.38
C GLU A 59 5.44 -11.00 -11.82
N THR A 60 5.99 -10.15 -10.94
CA THR A 60 6.40 -8.78 -11.28
C THR A 60 7.72 -8.45 -10.60
N MET A 61 8.51 -7.58 -11.22
CA MET A 61 9.78 -7.09 -10.68
C MET A 61 9.66 -5.72 -10.02
N PHE A 62 8.47 -5.13 -10.01
CA PHE A 62 8.20 -3.83 -9.41
C PHE A 62 6.73 -3.73 -9.01
N GLY A 63 6.45 -2.76 -8.14
CA GLY A 63 5.13 -2.48 -7.66
C GLY A 63 5.04 -1.06 -7.09
N PHE A 64 3.96 -0.80 -6.39
CA PHE A 64 3.75 0.45 -5.67
C PHE A 64 4.27 0.33 -4.23
N ALA A 65 4.48 1.48 -3.56
CA ALA A 65 5.01 1.57 -2.20
C ALA A 65 6.38 0.90 -2.03
N GLY A 66 7.40 1.43 -2.71
CA GLY A 66 8.79 0.97 -2.55
C GLY A 66 9.38 1.35 -1.19
N GLY A 67 10.42 0.64 -0.78
CA GLY A 67 11.10 0.89 0.51
C GLY A 67 12.19 -0.13 0.81
N CYS A 68 12.46 -0.37 2.10
CA CYS A 68 13.37 -1.36 2.70
C CYS A 68 14.85 -1.29 2.26
N LEU A 69 15.45 -0.11 2.31
CA LEU A 69 16.89 0.04 2.07
C LEU A 69 17.75 -0.87 3.00
N PRO A 70 18.84 -1.48 2.48
CA PRO A 70 19.39 -1.34 1.15
C PRO A 70 18.72 -2.19 0.07
N SER A 71 17.79 -3.04 0.42
CA SER A 71 17.01 -3.86 -0.50
C SER A 71 15.93 -3.03 -1.20
N TYR A 72 15.29 -3.60 -2.21
CA TYR A 72 14.10 -3.06 -2.84
C TYR A 72 12.90 -3.92 -2.49
N CYS A 73 11.85 -3.31 -1.95
CA CYS A 73 10.61 -4.01 -1.69
C CYS A 73 9.41 -3.18 -2.14
N PHE A 74 8.33 -3.87 -2.45
CA PHE A 74 7.15 -3.26 -3.03
C PHE A 74 5.89 -4.06 -2.71
N LEU A 75 4.77 -3.38 -2.83
CA LEU A 75 3.44 -3.97 -2.82
C LEU A 75 2.91 -4.08 -4.25
N TYR A 76 2.06 -5.07 -4.50
CA TYR A 76 1.32 -5.21 -5.74
C TYR A 76 0.07 -6.06 -5.53
N ILE A 77 -0.85 -6.03 -6.47
CA ILE A 77 -2.07 -6.83 -6.43
C ILE A 77 -2.07 -7.81 -7.59
N LYS A 78 -2.34 -9.09 -7.30
CA LYS A 78 -2.82 -10.06 -8.29
C LYS A 78 -4.33 -10.01 -8.30
N LEU A 79 -4.92 -9.83 -9.47
CA LEU A 79 -6.37 -9.71 -9.65
C LEU A 79 -6.86 -10.74 -10.65
N GLN A 80 -8.01 -11.33 -10.38
CA GLN A 80 -8.75 -12.15 -11.32
C GLN A 80 -10.16 -11.59 -11.51
N GLU A 81 -10.51 -11.31 -12.76
CA GLU A 81 -11.82 -10.86 -13.18
C GLU A 81 -12.29 -11.67 -14.38
N GLU A 82 -13.46 -12.31 -14.29
CA GLU A 82 -14.09 -13.10 -15.39
C GLU A 82 -13.13 -14.07 -16.10
N GLY A 83 -12.23 -14.72 -15.33
CA GLY A 83 -11.23 -15.65 -15.86
C GLY A 83 -9.99 -14.98 -16.47
N THR A 84 -9.90 -13.68 -16.46
CA THR A 84 -8.71 -12.92 -16.85
C THR A 84 -7.88 -12.58 -15.62
N ASN A 85 -6.57 -12.82 -15.69
CA ASN A 85 -5.62 -12.51 -14.65
C ASN A 85 -4.86 -11.22 -14.99
N ALA A 86 -4.63 -10.37 -13.99
CA ALA A 86 -3.90 -9.11 -14.12
C ALA A 86 -3.01 -8.86 -12.91
N ILE A 87 -1.92 -8.10 -13.11
CA ILE A 87 -1.12 -7.52 -12.04
C ILE A 87 -1.34 -6.02 -12.02
N LEU A 88 -1.69 -5.49 -10.83
CA LEU A 88 -1.76 -4.06 -10.57
C LEU A 88 -0.51 -3.69 -9.77
N ASN A 89 0.37 -2.89 -10.37
CA ASN A 89 1.68 -2.57 -9.83
C ASN A 89 2.06 -1.08 -9.98
N THR A 90 1.10 -0.24 -10.34
CA THR A 90 1.27 1.22 -10.37
C THR A 90 0.24 1.93 -9.48
N PRO A 91 0.56 3.13 -8.96
CA PRO A 91 -0.37 3.91 -8.16
C PRO A 91 -1.73 4.17 -8.83
N GLU A 92 -1.71 4.45 -10.14
CA GLU A 92 -2.91 4.73 -10.92
C GLU A 92 -3.83 3.50 -11.00
N GLN A 93 -3.24 2.30 -11.19
CA GLN A 93 -3.99 1.05 -11.19
C GLN A 93 -4.58 0.75 -9.82
N LEU A 94 -3.82 1.01 -8.73
CA LEU A 94 -4.34 0.87 -7.37
C LEU A 94 -5.51 1.80 -7.12
N LEU A 95 -5.40 3.10 -7.48
CA LEU A 95 -6.49 4.04 -7.29
C LEU A 95 -7.72 3.65 -8.11
N THR A 96 -7.54 3.17 -9.33
CA THR A 96 -8.63 2.66 -10.15
C THR A 96 -9.27 1.42 -9.52
N PHE A 97 -8.50 0.54 -8.92
CA PHE A 97 -8.97 -0.66 -8.23
C PHE A 97 -9.80 -0.30 -7.00
N LEU A 98 -9.30 0.60 -6.16
CA LEU A 98 -10.00 1.06 -4.96
C LEU A 98 -11.25 1.88 -5.32
N GLY A 99 -11.18 2.73 -6.37
CA GLY A 99 -12.23 3.69 -6.72
C GLY A 99 -12.31 4.81 -5.69
N THR A 100 -13.15 4.64 -4.67
CA THR A 100 -13.30 5.60 -3.56
C THR A 100 -12.45 5.19 -2.37
N ILE A 101 -11.69 6.12 -1.78
CA ILE A 101 -10.99 5.89 -0.50
C ILE A 101 -12.00 6.07 0.63
N ASP A 102 -12.55 4.98 1.14
CA ASP A 102 -13.63 5.00 2.13
C ASP A 102 -13.30 4.27 3.44
N SER A 103 -12.21 3.49 3.48
CA SER A 103 -11.70 2.81 4.66
C SER A 103 -10.36 3.39 5.17
N ALA A 104 -10.06 3.16 6.45
CA ALA A 104 -8.78 3.55 7.03
C ALA A 104 -7.61 2.78 6.40
N SER A 105 -7.82 1.51 6.05
CA SER A 105 -6.83 0.65 5.37
C SER A 105 -6.43 1.23 4.03
N GLU A 106 -7.39 1.66 3.23
CA GLU A 106 -7.16 2.28 1.93
C GLU A 106 -6.43 3.63 2.03
N ALA A 107 -6.84 4.47 2.99
CA ALA A 107 -6.19 5.75 3.21
C ALA A 107 -4.71 5.59 3.63
N ILE A 108 -4.39 4.59 4.48
CA ILE A 108 -3.01 4.32 4.89
C ILE A 108 -2.22 3.71 3.71
N LEU A 109 -2.80 2.77 2.97
CA LEU A 109 -2.19 2.18 1.79
C LEU A 109 -1.89 3.26 0.75
N TRP A 110 -2.85 4.14 0.48
CA TRP A 110 -2.70 5.24 -0.48
C TRP A 110 -1.63 6.25 -0.04
N ALA A 111 -1.56 6.61 1.25
CA ALA A 111 -0.48 7.43 1.77
C ALA A 111 0.89 6.76 1.54
N ASN A 112 0.99 5.45 1.82
CA ASN A 112 2.23 4.70 1.66
C ASN A 112 2.69 4.65 0.20
N VAL A 113 1.77 4.44 -0.74
CA VAL A 113 2.04 4.46 -2.19
C VAL A 113 2.56 5.81 -2.66
N ASN A 114 2.18 6.89 -1.99
CA ASN A 114 2.61 8.25 -2.29
C ASN A 114 3.86 8.69 -1.48
N GLY A 115 4.60 7.74 -0.88
CA GLY A 115 5.90 7.99 -0.26
C GLY A 115 5.85 8.32 1.23
N TYR A 116 4.68 8.25 1.87
CA TYR A 116 4.54 8.46 3.30
C TYR A 116 4.58 7.12 4.05
N SER A 117 5.26 7.10 5.18
CA SER A 117 5.37 5.90 6.03
C SER A 117 4.64 6.10 7.34
N HIS A 118 4.06 5.05 7.88
CA HIS A 118 3.46 5.05 9.20
C HIS A 118 4.29 4.25 10.20
N SER A 119 4.21 4.63 11.47
CA SER A 119 4.77 3.86 12.59
C SER A 119 3.69 3.05 13.28
N SER A 120 3.94 1.76 13.52
CA SER A 120 3.05 0.91 14.33
C SER A 120 3.29 1.07 15.85
N SER A 121 4.29 1.85 16.26
CA SER A 121 4.69 2.04 17.66
C SER A 121 4.57 3.48 18.17
N SER A 122 4.35 4.46 17.30
CA SER A 122 4.25 5.88 17.67
C SER A 122 3.00 6.53 17.06
N LYS A 123 2.24 7.25 17.90
CA LYS A 123 1.13 8.09 17.44
C LYS A 123 1.57 9.33 16.68
N GLU A 124 2.80 9.76 16.88
CA GLU A 124 3.32 10.97 16.23
C GLU A 124 3.46 10.80 14.71
N THR A 125 3.72 9.55 14.27
CA THR A 125 3.83 9.21 12.84
C THR A 125 3.02 7.95 12.47
N GLY A 126 2.01 7.60 13.27
CA GLY A 126 1.18 6.42 13.08
C GLY A 126 -0.23 6.63 13.62
N ALA A 127 -0.86 7.74 13.30
CA ALA A 127 -2.25 8.02 13.69
C ALA A 127 -3.11 8.28 12.45
N ILE A 128 -4.37 7.85 12.54
CA ILE A 128 -5.39 8.09 11.54
C ILE A 128 -6.72 8.37 12.23
N GLN A 129 -7.50 9.26 11.66
CA GLN A 129 -8.90 9.51 12.01
C GLN A 129 -9.73 9.78 10.76
N LYS A 130 -10.99 9.39 10.79
CA LYS A 130 -11.98 9.81 9.80
C LYS A 130 -12.62 11.11 10.27
N VAL A 131 -12.64 12.11 9.40
CA VAL A 131 -13.23 13.42 9.65
C VAL A 131 -14.22 13.69 8.51
N ASP A 132 -15.52 13.63 8.82
CA ASP A 132 -16.58 13.75 7.83
C ASP A 132 -16.38 12.76 6.64
N ASP A 133 -16.02 13.26 5.47
CA ASP A 133 -15.88 12.54 4.20
C ASP A 133 -14.42 12.27 3.79
N HIS A 134 -13.44 12.54 4.69
CA HIS A 134 -12.03 12.35 4.41
C HIS A 134 -11.30 11.71 5.59
N PHE A 135 -10.04 11.33 5.37
CA PHE A 135 -9.15 10.85 6.41
C PHE A 135 -8.04 11.85 6.70
N GLU A 136 -7.73 12.03 7.98
CA GLU A 136 -6.54 12.74 8.42
C GLU A 136 -5.54 11.77 9.03
N LEU A 137 -4.25 11.89 8.62
CA LEU A 137 -3.17 11.01 9.04
C LEU A 137 -2.00 11.83 9.59
N LEU A 138 -1.35 11.30 10.64
CA LEU A 138 0.00 11.68 11.03
C LEU A 138 0.95 10.58 10.57
N VAL A 139 1.82 10.91 9.65
CA VAL A 139 2.76 9.99 8.98
C VAL A 139 4.16 10.58 8.98
N SER A 140 5.14 9.84 8.51
CA SER A 140 6.50 10.34 8.27
C SER A 140 6.84 10.29 6.78
N GLU A 141 7.72 11.20 6.37
CA GLU A 141 8.33 11.20 5.05
C GLU A 141 9.85 11.23 5.20
N LEU A 142 10.56 10.40 4.43
CA LEU A 142 12.01 10.43 4.32
C LEU A 142 12.41 11.57 3.39
N VAL A 143 12.89 12.68 3.96
CA VAL A 143 13.34 13.86 3.20
C VAL A 143 14.74 13.64 2.65
N SER A 144 15.63 13.05 3.46
CA SER A 144 17.00 12.72 3.07
C SER A 144 17.47 11.48 3.80
N GLY A 145 18.03 10.52 3.06
CA GLY A 145 18.56 9.28 3.61
C GLY A 145 20.02 9.37 4.10
N CYS A 146 20.78 10.40 3.69
CA CYS A 146 22.21 10.49 4.00
C CYS A 146 22.74 11.93 3.96
N LEU A 147 23.53 12.30 4.96
CA LEU A 147 24.37 13.52 5.10
C LEU A 147 23.67 14.85 4.69
N PRO A 148 22.57 15.26 5.33
CA PRO A 148 22.03 14.74 6.60
C PRO A 148 21.01 13.63 6.39
N TYR A 149 20.80 12.79 7.40
CA TYR A 149 19.58 12.02 7.53
C TYR A 149 18.46 12.92 8.07
N GLN A 150 17.31 12.93 7.42
CA GLN A 150 16.14 13.67 7.89
C GLN A 150 14.85 12.96 7.55
N THR A 151 13.98 12.84 8.53
CA THR A 151 12.57 12.52 8.36
C THR A 151 11.70 13.64 8.90
N ASP A 152 10.60 13.90 8.23
CA ASP A 152 9.59 14.85 8.67
C ASP A 152 8.34 14.11 9.16
N GLN A 153 7.68 14.64 10.18
CA GLN A 153 6.30 14.34 10.50
C GLN A 153 5.42 15.16 9.57
N VAL A 154 4.45 14.51 8.94
CA VAL A 154 3.51 15.14 8.02
C VAL A 154 2.07 14.89 8.47
N HIS A 155 1.28 15.95 8.55
CA HIS A 155 -0.16 15.86 8.74
C HIS A 155 -0.84 15.93 7.38
N LEU A 156 -1.47 14.84 6.97
CA LEU A 156 -2.15 14.69 5.69
C LEU A 156 -3.66 14.69 5.85
N ARG A 157 -4.33 15.24 4.86
CA ARG A 157 -5.72 14.96 4.54
C ARG A 157 -5.76 14.16 3.22
N ILE A 158 -6.56 13.10 3.21
CA ILE A 158 -6.83 12.27 2.03
C ILE A 158 -8.33 12.31 1.76
N ASP A 159 -8.70 12.90 0.65
CA ASP A 159 -10.08 12.98 0.18
C ASP A 159 -10.53 11.64 -0.44
N SER A 160 -11.81 11.41 -0.55
CA SER A 160 -12.37 10.15 -1.08
C SER A 160 -11.97 9.85 -2.54
N ASP A 161 -11.61 10.86 -3.32
CA ASP A 161 -11.08 10.72 -4.68
C ASP A 161 -9.57 10.43 -4.76
N GLY A 162 -8.93 10.20 -3.62
CA GLY A 162 -7.50 9.97 -3.51
C GLY A 162 -6.63 11.23 -3.53
N LYS A 163 -7.22 12.44 -3.50
CA LYS A 163 -6.45 13.67 -3.42
C LYS A 163 -5.78 13.79 -2.06
N ILE A 164 -4.45 13.95 -2.05
CA ILE A 164 -3.65 14.17 -0.85
C ILE A 164 -3.38 15.67 -0.68
N ILE A 165 -3.62 16.18 0.53
CA ILE A 165 -3.38 17.56 0.92
C ILE A 165 -2.53 17.55 2.18
N GLU A 166 -1.38 18.20 2.14
CA GLU A 166 -0.55 18.42 3.32
C GLU A 166 -1.12 19.56 4.15
N LEU A 167 -1.55 19.25 5.39
CA LEU A 167 -2.08 20.22 6.34
C LEU A 167 -0.99 20.85 7.21
N GLY A 168 0.12 20.14 7.39
CA GLY A 168 1.27 20.61 8.17
C GLY A 168 2.46 19.69 8.11
N ARG A 169 3.64 20.23 8.39
CA ARG A 169 4.92 19.51 8.38
C ARG A 169 5.85 20.05 9.46
N ALA A 170 6.59 19.12 10.09
CA ALA A 170 7.67 19.48 11.02
C ALA A 170 8.80 18.46 10.92
N VAL A 171 10.04 18.89 11.15
CA VAL A 171 11.18 17.97 11.26
C VAL A 171 10.94 17.03 12.44
N PHE A 172 10.89 15.72 12.18
CA PHE A 172 10.70 14.70 13.19
C PHE A 172 12.02 14.14 13.70
N SER A 173 12.95 13.84 12.78
CA SER A 173 14.30 13.38 13.11
C SER A 173 15.32 14.01 12.19
N TYR A 174 16.45 14.46 12.77
CA TYR A 174 17.55 15.05 12.02
C TYR A 174 18.90 14.63 12.58
N ALA A 175 19.78 14.13 11.73
CA ALA A 175 21.15 13.77 12.09
C ALA A 175 22.14 14.22 10.99
N LYS A 176 22.89 15.28 11.26
CA LYS A 176 23.75 15.96 10.28
C LYS A 176 24.77 15.06 9.58
N ASN A 177 25.32 14.09 10.30
CA ASN A 177 26.43 13.24 9.85
C ASN A 177 26.03 11.74 9.84
N SER A 178 24.77 11.43 9.56
CA SER A 178 24.23 10.07 9.56
C SER A 178 23.65 9.71 8.20
N CYS A 179 23.63 8.39 7.94
CA CYS A 179 22.89 7.75 6.84
C CYS A 179 22.07 6.58 7.40
N ILE A 180 21.04 6.15 6.66
CA ILE A 180 20.34 4.88 6.88
C ILE A 180 21.02 3.76 6.11
#